data_234f7404298b9e94acc9974b048d4129
#
_entry.id   234f7404298b9e94acc9974b048d4129
#
_cell.length_a   1.000
_cell.length_b   1.000
_cell.length_c   1.000
_cell.angle_alpha   90.00
_cell.angle_beta   90.00
_cell.angle_gamma   90.00
#
_symmetry.space_group_name_H-M   'P 1'
#
loop_
_entity.id
_entity.type
_entity.pdbx_description
1 polymer ?
#
loop_
_entity_poly.entity_id
_entity_poly.type
_entity_poly.pdbx_seq_one_letter_code
_entity_poly.pdbx_strand_id
1 'polypeptide(L)'
;MASPVLARLAAAVLTSEKGRKTVGWIVALILSPVILLMAFLCCFGTAAVEHNDFAVSASFYGPAFSDKIPAEYKDHITEMRTAFSLLDAATAAVNAKAESGGLDPLQVKAVFFTLCFGDEAPTRRAAANFVDCFYRLEERVDTTTTELEDGSVVVQTTVYYVAVPLPLATVYEKLAAWQGEPVTEEDKANAAHIYAMVTGSSGGDTFDGAYAAGGGAPVELDAAMLTDASTKNAADLVTYVTNAWNSGWGYVWDTYGQVLTPELLQYKLTQYPEGVGEYAAFIRANWLGRHTADCVGLIKGYGWLNGETMEIQYGSNGMPDIGANEMYYNAVRKGTIQTIPDTPGLAVWKQGHIGVYIGNGEVIEAMGTKYGVVKTQLEGRG
;
A
#
# COMPACT_ATOMS: atom_id res chain seq x y z
N MET A 1 52.66 -6.85 -28.25
CA MET A 1 53.34 -8.05 -27.67
C MET A 1 54.22 -7.57 -26.53
N ALA A 2 53.95 -8.03 -25.31
CA ALA A 2 54.77 -7.65 -24.15
C ALA A 2 56.18 -8.26 -24.27
N SER A 3 57.21 -7.45 -24.01
CA SER A 3 58.61 -7.90 -24.05
C SER A 3 58.84 -9.11 -23.14
N PRO A 4 59.49 -10.18 -23.59
CA PRO A 4 59.75 -11.37 -22.77
C PRO A 4 60.54 -11.05 -21.50
N VAL A 5 61.22 -9.92 -21.47
CA VAL A 5 61.98 -9.43 -20.29
C VAL A 5 60.98 -8.90 -19.22
N LEU A 6 59.94 -8.18 -19.62
CA LEU A 6 58.90 -7.70 -18.71
C LEU A 6 58.10 -8.85 -18.08
N ALA A 7 57.79 -9.88 -18.87
CA ALA A 7 57.09 -11.07 -18.37
C ALA A 7 57.93 -11.84 -17.32
N ARG A 8 59.27 -11.97 -17.53
CA ARG A 8 60.19 -12.59 -16.56
C ARG A 8 60.36 -11.76 -15.29
N LEU A 9 60.43 -10.43 -15.39
CA LEU A 9 60.48 -9.52 -14.25
C LEU A 9 59.19 -9.57 -13.44
N ALA A 10 58.00 -9.54 -14.08
CA ALA A 10 56.71 -9.68 -13.42
C ALA A 10 56.60 -11.03 -12.70
N ALA A 11 57.03 -12.13 -13.31
CA ALA A 11 57.03 -13.45 -12.69
C ALA A 11 57.96 -13.49 -11.46
N ALA A 12 59.14 -12.92 -11.54
CA ALA A 12 60.13 -12.87 -10.43
C ALA A 12 59.58 -12.03 -9.23
N VAL A 13 58.89 -10.95 -9.50
CA VAL A 13 58.26 -10.14 -8.45
C VAL A 13 57.09 -10.90 -7.79
N LEU A 14 56.26 -11.59 -8.56
CA LEU A 14 55.11 -12.33 -8.05
C LEU A 14 55.47 -13.63 -7.32
N THR A 15 56.66 -14.20 -7.58
CA THR A 15 57.13 -15.41 -6.90
C THR A 15 57.86 -15.13 -5.58
N SER A 16 58.35 -13.92 -5.36
CA SER A 16 59.00 -13.56 -4.09
C SER A 16 57.99 -13.07 -3.06
N GLU A 17 58.14 -13.46 -1.80
CA GLU A 17 57.27 -13.04 -0.71
C GLU A 17 57.23 -11.52 -0.53
N LYS A 18 58.41 -10.89 -0.67
CA LYS A 18 58.58 -9.45 -0.59
C LYS A 18 57.93 -8.72 -1.78
N GLY A 19 58.01 -9.30 -2.98
CA GLY A 19 57.39 -8.78 -4.20
C GLY A 19 55.87 -8.87 -4.14
N ARG A 20 55.29 -9.96 -3.65
CA ARG A 20 53.84 -10.12 -3.46
C ARG A 20 53.28 -9.12 -2.46
N LYS A 21 53.99 -8.87 -1.34
CA LYS A 21 53.61 -7.85 -0.35
C LYS A 21 53.65 -6.46 -0.96
N THR A 22 54.69 -6.13 -1.75
CA THR A 22 54.81 -4.82 -2.42
C THR A 22 53.73 -4.62 -3.48
N VAL A 23 53.46 -5.63 -4.33
CA VAL A 23 52.37 -5.57 -5.31
C VAL A 23 51.01 -5.47 -4.61
N GLY A 24 50.80 -6.22 -3.52
CA GLY A 24 49.58 -6.13 -2.70
C GLY A 24 49.37 -4.71 -2.14
N TRP A 25 50.42 -4.07 -1.64
CA TRP A 25 50.35 -2.69 -1.17
C TRP A 25 50.08 -1.68 -2.29
N ILE A 26 50.67 -1.85 -3.47
CA ILE A 26 50.41 -0.99 -4.64
C ILE A 26 48.96 -1.14 -5.11
N VAL A 27 48.47 -2.37 -5.21
CA VAL A 27 47.08 -2.65 -5.57
C VAL A 27 46.13 -2.08 -4.53
N ALA A 28 46.38 -2.25 -3.24
CA ALA A 28 45.57 -1.69 -2.16
C ALA A 28 45.57 -0.15 -2.22
N LEU A 29 46.68 0.49 -2.51
CA LEU A 29 46.81 1.95 -2.60
C LEU A 29 46.08 2.53 -3.83
N ILE A 30 46.01 1.78 -4.93
CA ILE A 30 45.29 2.14 -6.16
C ILE A 30 43.79 1.90 -5.98
N LEU A 31 43.39 0.81 -5.31
CA LEU A 31 41.99 0.46 -5.14
C LEU A 31 41.34 1.18 -3.94
N SER A 32 42.10 1.61 -2.94
CA SER A 32 41.54 2.25 -1.75
C SER A 32 40.75 3.52 -2.04
N PRO A 33 41.17 4.44 -2.95
CA PRO A 33 40.31 5.60 -3.30
C PRO A 33 39.01 5.21 -3.99
N VAL A 34 39.04 4.14 -4.79
CA VAL A 34 37.84 3.64 -5.48
C VAL A 34 36.88 2.99 -4.47
N ILE A 35 37.39 2.21 -3.54
CA ILE A 35 36.62 1.59 -2.48
C ILE A 35 36.02 2.67 -1.56
N LEU A 36 36.82 3.69 -1.19
CA LEU A 36 36.35 4.82 -0.40
C LEU A 36 35.27 5.64 -1.14
N LEU A 37 35.45 5.86 -2.44
CA LEU A 37 34.45 6.54 -3.26
C LEU A 37 33.17 5.73 -3.34
N MET A 38 33.25 4.41 -3.54
CA MET A 38 32.09 3.53 -3.55
C MET A 38 31.38 3.49 -2.20
N ALA A 39 32.12 3.39 -1.09
CA ALA A 39 31.56 3.46 0.25
C ALA A 39 30.87 4.82 0.52
N PHE A 40 31.50 5.90 0.07
CA PHE A 40 30.94 7.25 0.17
C PHE A 40 29.64 7.37 -0.66
N LEU A 41 29.63 6.91 -1.91
CA LEU A 41 28.43 6.91 -2.75
C LEU A 41 27.30 6.03 -2.17
N CYS A 42 27.66 4.87 -1.58
CA CYS A 42 26.69 4.03 -0.88
C CYS A 42 26.12 4.75 0.36
N CYS A 43 26.95 5.44 1.15
CA CYS A 43 26.48 6.23 2.30
C CYS A 43 25.58 7.40 1.88
N PHE A 44 25.86 8.05 0.75
CA PHE A 44 24.98 9.09 0.22
C PHE A 44 23.67 8.52 -0.31
N GLY A 45 23.72 7.36 -0.99
CA GLY A 45 22.52 6.68 -1.47
C GLY A 45 21.56 6.31 -0.32
N THR A 46 22.09 5.72 0.74
CA THR A 46 21.28 5.37 1.94
C THR A 46 20.72 6.60 2.65
N ALA A 47 21.51 7.65 2.80
CA ALA A 47 21.03 8.90 3.42
C ALA A 47 19.95 9.58 2.58
N ALA A 48 20.05 9.56 1.25
CA ALA A 48 19.03 10.12 0.37
C ALA A 48 17.72 9.31 0.43
N VAL A 49 17.80 8.00 0.49
CA VAL A 49 16.62 7.11 0.65
C VAL A 49 15.95 7.37 2.00
N GLU A 50 16.70 7.40 3.11
CA GLU A 50 16.16 7.68 4.43
C GLU A 50 15.49 9.07 4.53
N HIS A 51 16.03 10.08 3.82
CA HIS A 51 15.43 11.40 3.76
C HIS A 51 14.13 11.43 2.95
N ASN A 52 14.07 10.73 1.83
CA ASN A 52 12.85 10.61 1.04
C ASN A 52 11.75 9.87 1.79
N ASP A 53 12.09 8.75 2.42
CA ASP A 53 11.15 7.96 3.23
C ASP A 53 10.58 8.79 4.39
N PHE A 54 11.42 9.61 5.02
CA PHE A 54 10.98 10.52 6.07
C PHE A 54 10.02 11.60 5.52
N ALA A 55 10.33 12.23 4.37
CA ALA A 55 9.48 13.26 3.78
C ALA A 55 8.10 12.72 3.42
N VAL A 56 8.05 11.55 2.79
CA VAL A 56 6.81 10.84 2.47
C VAL A 56 6.05 10.54 3.77
N SER A 57 6.69 9.84 4.70
CA SER A 57 6.06 9.43 5.97
C SER A 57 5.54 10.62 6.76
N ALA A 58 6.31 11.71 6.85
CA ALA A 58 5.93 12.92 7.54
C ALA A 58 4.77 13.65 6.85
N SER A 59 4.75 13.69 5.52
CA SER A 59 3.67 14.33 4.77
C SER A 59 2.35 13.58 4.87
N PHE A 60 2.39 12.25 4.76
CA PHE A 60 1.19 11.42 4.77
C PHE A 60 0.61 11.19 6.17
N TYR A 61 1.45 11.01 7.19
CA TYR A 61 1.00 10.55 8.52
C TYR A 61 1.19 11.56 9.64
N GLY A 62 1.79 12.69 9.36
CA GLY A 62 1.86 13.82 10.28
C GLY A 62 2.64 13.59 11.59
N PRO A 63 3.75 12.80 11.67
CA PRO A 63 4.53 12.74 12.89
C PRO A 63 5.05 14.11 13.29
N ALA A 64 5.23 14.32 14.60
CA ALA A 64 5.83 15.53 15.10
C ALA A 64 7.26 15.70 14.56
N PHE A 65 7.61 16.91 14.18
CA PHE A 65 8.95 17.21 13.70
C PHE A 65 9.97 17.17 14.83
N SER A 66 11.13 16.56 14.58
CA SER A 66 12.31 16.73 15.42
C SER A 66 12.86 18.15 15.27
N ASP A 67 13.41 18.71 16.36
CA ASP A 67 14.06 20.03 16.32
C ASP A 67 15.29 20.07 15.40
N LYS A 68 15.83 18.89 15.06
CA LYS A 68 17.01 18.74 14.19
C LYS A 68 16.70 18.90 12.69
N ILE A 69 15.42 18.91 12.29
CA ILE A 69 15.03 19.06 10.89
C ILE A 69 15.11 20.54 10.51
N PRO A 70 15.75 20.91 9.38
CA PRO A 70 15.80 22.27 8.88
C PRO A 70 14.40 22.89 8.72
N ALA A 71 14.26 24.19 9.02
CA ALA A 71 12.97 24.88 8.97
C ALA A 71 12.36 24.82 7.57
N GLU A 72 13.14 25.07 6.54
CA GLU A 72 12.73 25.01 5.13
C GLU A 72 12.10 23.65 4.76
N TYR A 73 12.69 22.57 5.26
CA TYR A 73 12.17 21.22 5.01
C TYR A 73 10.85 20.96 5.77
N LYS A 74 10.70 21.52 6.97
CA LYS A 74 9.43 21.48 7.72
C LYS A 74 8.33 22.26 6.99
N ASP A 75 8.69 23.37 6.35
CA ASP A 75 7.74 24.18 5.59
C ASP A 75 7.19 23.42 4.40
N HIS A 76 8.03 22.76 3.58
CA HIS A 76 7.59 21.92 2.46
C HIS A 76 6.67 20.77 2.90
N ILE A 77 6.98 20.08 4.00
CA ILE A 77 6.11 19.03 4.53
C ILE A 77 4.77 19.60 5.00
N THR A 78 4.79 20.78 5.63
CA THR A 78 3.57 21.43 6.12
C THR A 78 2.69 21.90 4.96
N GLU A 79 3.27 22.43 3.91
CA GLU A 79 2.58 22.80 2.66
C GLU A 79 1.98 21.57 1.98
N MET A 80 2.75 20.47 1.91
CA MET A 80 2.27 19.20 1.36
C MET A 80 1.07 18.64 2.15
N ARG A 81 1.09 18.68 3.49
CA ARG A 81 -0.05 18.30 4.34
C ARG A 81 -1.29 19.17 4.07
N THR A 82 -1.09 20.45 3.85
CA THR A 82 -2.17 21.38 3.49
C THR A 82 -2.75 21.00 2.13
N ALA A 83 -1.89 20.72 1.15
CA ALA A 83 -2.28 20.22 -0.15
C ALA A 83 -3.08 18.92 -0.05
N PHE A 84 -2.62 17.96 0.74
CA PHE A 84 -3.30 16.70 0.97
C PHE A 84 -4.70 16.88 1.55
N SER A 85 -4.89 17.80 2.48
CA SER A 85 -6.22 18.11 3.02
C SER A 85 -7.17 18.65 1.94
N LEU A 86 -6.68 19.44 0.99
CA LEU A 86 -7.46 19.93 -0.13
C LEU A 86 -7.79 18.82 -1.14
N LEU A 87 -6.83 17.92 -1.41
CA LEU A 87 -7.03 16.75 -2.27
C LEU A 87 -8.03 15.78 -1.66
N ASP A 88 -7.93 15.50 -0.36
CA ASP A 88 -8.87 14.63 0.36
C ASP A 88 -10.31 15.18 0.26
N ALA A 89 -10.49 16.50 0.44
CA ALA A 89 -11.80 17.13 0.29
C ALA A 89 -12.33 17.05 -1.16
N ALA A 90 -11.46 17.24 -2.16
CA ALA A 90 -11.84 17.12 -3.57
C ALA A 90 -12.17 15.67 -3.94
N THR A 91 -11.36 14.72 -3.51
CA THR A 91 -11.57 13.29 -3.74
C THR A 91 -12.87 12.81 -3.08
N ALA A 92 -13.13 13.22 -1.84
CA ALA A 92 -14.40 12.90 -1.16
C ALA A 92 -15.61 13.44 -1.91
N ALA A 93 -15.54 14.65 -2.47
CA ALA A 93 -16.61 15.23 -3.28
C ALA A 93 -16.87 14.46 -4.59
N VAL A 94 -15.84 13.87 -5.18
CA VAL A 94 -15.97 12.98 -6.35
C VAL A 94 -16.55 11.64 -5.93
N ASN A 95 -16.03 11.04 -4.85
CA ASN A 95 -16.47 9.73 -4.34
C ASN A 95 -17.94 9.75 -3.90
N ALA A 96 -18.45 10.89 -3.44
CA ALA A 96 -19.88 11.06 -3.15
C ALA A 96 -20.79 10.93 -4.40
N LYS A 97 -20.22 10.97 -5.61
CA LYS A 97 -20.93 10.78 -6.89
C LYS A 97 -20.65 9.42 -7.52
N ALA A 98 -19.84 8.57 -6.89
CA ALA A 98 -19.54 7.24 -7.40
C ALA A 98 -20.64 6.24 -6.98
N GLU A 99 -21.08 5.39 -7.90
CA GLU A 99 -22.03 4.30 -7.61
C GLU A 99 -21.34 3.10 -7.00
N SER A 100 -20.09 2.85 -7.43
CA SER A 100 -19.26 1.76 -6.93
C SER A 100 -17.79 2.12 -7.15
N GLY A 101 -16.98 1.91 -6.13
CA GLY A 101 -15.54 2.14 -6.18
C GLY A 101 -15.19 3.61 -6.50
N GLY A 102 -14.78 4.35 -5.51
CA GLY A 102 -14.34 5.73 -5.69
C GLY A 102 -12.86 5.81 -6.08
N LEU A 103 -12.36 7.04 -6.13
CA LEU A 103 -10.93 7.33 -6.23
C LEU A 103 -10.25 6.91 -4.93
N ASP A 104 -9.07 6.33 -5.03
CA ASP A 104 -8.20 6.09 -3.89
C ASP A 104 -7.47 7.39 -3.48
N PRO A 105 -7.74 7.94 -2.29
CA PRO A 105 -7.08 9.17 -1.84
C PRO A 105 -5.56 9.04 -1.69
N LEU A 106 -5.06 7.85 -1.35
CA LEU A 106 -3.61 7.63 -1.20
C LEU A 106 -2.92 7.64 -2.56
N GLN A 107 -3.56 7.07 -3.60
CA GLN A 107 -3.04 7.10 -4.96
C GLN A 107 -3.02 8.53 -5.52
N VAL A 108 -4.10 9.29 -5.33
CA VAL A 108 -4.16 10.71 -5.73
C VAL A 108 -3.02 11.49 -5.05
N LYS A 109 -2.83 11.30 -3.74
CA LYS A 109 -1.77 11.97 -2.97
C LYS A 109 -0.37 11.53 -3.36
N ALA A 110 -0.15 10.24 -3.68
CA ALA A 110 1.16 9.75 -4.11
C ALA A 110 1.58 10.36 -5.44
N VAL A 111 0.67 10.42 -6.41
CA VAL A 111 0.91 11.09 -7.70
C VAL A 111 1.15 12.59 -7.48
N PHE A 112 0.35 13.25 -6.64
CA PHE A 112 0.54 14.67 -6.33
C PHE A 112 1.89 14.93 -5.67
N PHE A 113 2.27 14.13 -4.67
CA PHE A 113 3.56 14.24 -4.00
C PHE A 113 4.73 14.17 -4.99
N THR A 114 4.68 13.21 -5.91
CA THR A 114 5.74 13.04 -6.92
C THR A 114 5.87 14.25 -7.83
N LEU A 115 4.74 14.80 -8.28
CA LEU A 115 4.75 15.87 -9.29
C LEU A 115 4.89 17.26 -8.70
N CYS A 116 4.57 17.47 -7.43
CA CYS A 116 4.41 18.80 -6.83
C CYS A 116 5.22 19.01 -5.54
N PHE A 117 6.06 18.05 -5.10
CA PHE A 117 6.86 18.24 -3.89
C PHE A 117 7.90 19.34 -4.10
N GLY A 118 7.88 20.35 -3.23
CA GLY A 118 8.76 21.52 -3.30
C GLY A 118 8.16 22.71 -4.06
N ASP A 119 6.96 22.55 -4.64
CA ASP A 119 6.21 23.66 -5.24
C ASP A 119 5.26 24.29 -4.21
N GLU A 120 4.72 25.49 -4.56
CA GLU A 120 3.75 26.17 -3.71
C GLU A 120 2.50 25.32 -3.48
N ALA A 121 1.96 25.38 -2.27
CA ALA A 121 0.74 24.66 -1.92
C ALA A 121 -0.43 25.02 -2.86
N PRO A 122 -1.14 24.04 -3.41
CA PRO A 122 -2.22 24.32 -4.36
C PRO A 122 -3.37 25.06 -3.67
N THR A 123 -4.04 25.91 -4.44
CA THR A 123 -5.33 26.43 -4.03
C THR A 123 -6.38 25.31 -4.07
N ARG A 124 -7.53 25.51 -3.41
CA ARG A 124 -8.66 24.57 -3.50
C ARG A 124 -9.07 24.28 -4.94
N ARG A 125 -9.03 25.28 -5.83
CA ARG A 125 -9.36 25.12 -7.25
C ARG A 125 -8.31 24.29 -7.99
N ALA A 126 -7.03 24.49 -7.69
CA ALA A 126 -5.95 23.70 -8.29
C ALA A 126 -6.03 22.24 -7.84
N ALA A 127 -6.31 21.97 -6.55
CA ALA A 127 -6.54 20.62 -6.05
C ALA A 127 -7.74 19.93 -6.72
N ALA A 128 -8.86 20.64 -6.92
CA ALA A 128 -10.01 20.10 -7.65
C ALA A 128 -9.66 19.78 -9.12
N ASN A 129 -8.96 20.68 -9.83
CA ASN A 129 -8.54 20.45 -11.21
C ASN A 129 -7.56 19.26 -11.33
N PHE A 130 -6.70 19.06 -10.33
CA PHE A 130 -5.82 17.90 -10.27
C PHE A 130 -6.63 16.61 -10.11
N VAL A 131 -7.58 16.57 -9.18
CA VAL A 131 -8.47 15.42 -8.97
C VAL A 131 -9.36 15.15 -10.19
N ASP A 132 -9.76 16.17 -10.95
CA ASP A 132 -10.53 16.03 -12.20
C ASP A 132 -9.77 15.24 -13.30
N CYS A 133 -8.47 15.07 -13.15
CA CYS A 133 -7.69 14.20 -14.03
C CYS A 133 -7.92 12.70 -13.76
N PHE A 134 -8.45 12.33 -12.59
CA PHE A 134 -8.56 10.94 -12.14
C PHE A 134 -9.90 10.27 -12.46
N TYR A 135 -10.90 11.01 -12.93
CA TYR A 135 -12.21 10.45 -13.23
C TYR A 135 -12.84 11.07 -14.47
N ARG A 136 -13.92 10.45 -14.90
CA ARG A 136 -14.86 11.04 -15.86
C ARG A 136 -16.27 10.99 -15.27
N LEU A 137 -17.14 11.87 -15.73
CA LEU A 137 -18.56 11.81 -15.44
C LEU A 137 -19.26 11.00 -16.53
N GLU A 138 -20.07 10.03 -16.11
CA GLU A 138 -20.97 9.28 -16.99
C GLU A 138 -22.42 9.64 -16.66
N GLU A 139 -23.21 9.84 -17.70
CA GLU A 139 -24.63 10.06 -17.54
C GLU A 139 -25.34 8.74 -17.23
N ARG A 140 -26.25 8.77 -16.26
CA ARG A 140 -27.15 7.69 -15.92
C ARG A 140 -28.58 8.18 -16.03
N VAL A 141 -29.45 7.32 -16.50
CA VAL A 141 -30.88 7.57 -16.63
C VAL A 141 -31.63 6.55 -15.81
N ASP A 142 -32.35 7.03 -14.80
CA ASP A 142 -33.24 6.20 -14.00
C ASP A 142 -34.70 6.50 -14.39
N THR A 143 -35.51 5.46 -14.59
CA THR A 143 -36.88 5.58 -14.99
C THR A 143 -37.78 4.84 -13.98
N THR A 144 -38.52 5.59 -13.21
CA THR A 144 -39.49 5.08 -12.25
C THR A 144 -40.89 5.15 -12.83
N THR A 145 -41.59 4.04 -12.84
CA THR A 145 -42.99 3.95 -13.30
C THR A 145 -43.89 3.78 -12.09
N THR A 146 -44.83 4.70 -11.89
CA THR A 146 -45.80 4.65 -10.80
C THR A 146 -47.19 4.55 -11.41
N GLU A 147 -47.93 3.51 -11.05
CA GLU A 147 -49.34 3.36 -11.40
C GLU A 147 -50.19 4.07 -10.33
N LEU A 148 -51.07 4.98 -10.74
CA LEU A 148 -51.96 5.72 -9.87
C LEU A 148 -53.25 4.91 -9.62
N GLU A 149 -53.99 5.27 -8.58
CA GLU A 149 -55.25 4.59 -8.18
C GLU A 149 -56.36 4.62 -9.29
N ASP A 150 -56.24 5.54 -10.23
CA ASP A 150 -57.16 5.67 -11.38
C ASP A 150 -56.72 4.82 -12.60
N GLY A 151 -55.66 4.00 -12.44
CA GLY A 151 -55.08 3.16 -13.51
C GLY A 151 -54.21 3.90 -14.50
N SER A 152 -53.95 5.18 -14.30
CA SER A 152 -52.98 5.93 -15.11
C SER A 152 -51.55 5.65 -14.68
N VAL A 153 -50.62 5.66 -15.64
CA VAL A 153 -49.21 5.38 -15.41
C VAL A 153 -48.40 6.66 -15.55
N VAL A 154 -47.68 7.02 -14.51
CA VAL A 154 -46.74 8.15 -14.50
C VAL A 154 -45.35 7.59 -14.64
N VAL A 155 -44.66 8.00 -15.69
CA VAL A 155 -43.24 7.66 -15.93
C VAL A 155 -42.39 8.88 -15.59
N GLN A 156 -41.57 8.77 -14.58
CA GLN A 156 -40.62 9.79 -14.19
C GLN A 156 -39.21 9.36 -14.60
N THR A 157 -38.56 10.16 -15.44
CA THR A 157 -37.16 9.94 -15.85
C THR A 157 -36.27 10.95 -15.17
N THR A 158 -35.28 10.46 -14.44
CA THR A 158 -34.26 11.27 -13.76
C THR A 158 -32.92 11.02 -14.42
N VAL A 159 -32.26 12.11 -14.84
CA VAL A 159 -30.90 12.07 -15.39
C VAL A 159 -29.93 12.54 -14.29
N TYR A 160 -28.92 11.75 -14.01
CA TYR A 160 -27.86 12.11 -13.04
C TYR A 160 -26.50 11.69 -13.56
N TYR A 161 -25.43 12.20 -12.94
CA TYR A 161 -24.06 11.91 -13.34
C TYR A 161 -23.31 11.20 -12.25
N VAL A 162 -22.61 10.11 -12.62
CA VAL A 162 -21.77 9.32 -11.73
C VAL A 162 -20.30 9.51 -12.08
N ALA A 163 -19.46 9.56 -11.05
CA ALA A 163 -18.02 9.61 -11.23
C ALA A 163 -17.47 8.19 -11.43
N VAL A 164 -16.73 8.02 -12.51
CA VAL A 164 -16.07 6.76 -12.86
C VAL A 164 -14.57 6.98 -12.89
N PRO A 165 -13.80 6.28 -12.02
CA PRO A 165 -12.35 6.37 -12.03
C PRO A 165 -11.73 6.02 -13.39
N LEU A 166 -10.64 6.68 -13.73
CA LEU A 166 -9.88 6.44 -14.95
C LEU A 166 -8.67 5.54 -14.68
N PRO A 167 -8.24 4.73 -15.67
CA PRO A 167 -6.96 4.03 -15.60
C PRO A 167 -5.80 5.02 -15.43
N LEU A 168 -4.78 4.66 -14.65
CA LEU A 168 -3.62 5.53 -14.36
C LEU A 168 -2.91 6.03 -15.63
N ALA A 169 -2.81 5.22 -16.67
CA ALA A 169 -2.23 5.66 -17.93
C ALA A 169 -2.97 6.90 -18.49
N THR A 170 -4.31 6.88 -18.47
CA THR A 170 -5.14 8.02 -18.89
C THR A 170 -5.03 9.20 -17.91
N VAL A 171 -4.89 8.93 -16.61
CA VAL A 171 -4.64 9.96 -15.58
C VAL A 171 -3.35 10.72 -15.91
N TYR A 172 -2.26 9.99 -16.17
CA TYR A 172 -0.97 10.60 -16.49
C TYR A 172 -1.01 11.44 -17.79
N GLU A 173 -1.77 11.00 -18.82
CA GLU A 173 -1.99 11.80 -20.03
C GLU A 173 -2.73 13.11 -19.73
N LYS A 174 -3.77 13.07 -18.90
CA LYS A 174 -4.53 14.25 -18.47
C LYS A 174 -3.70 15.18 -17.59
N LEU A 175 -2.89 14.63 -16.68
CA LEU A 175 -1.97 15.40 -15.85
C LEU A 175 -0.89 16.08 -16.69
N ALA A 176 -0.31 15.39 -17.67
CA ALA A 176 0.62 15.99 -18.63
C ALA A 176 -0.01 17.18 -19.37
N ALA A 177 -1.25 17.06 -19.80
CA ALA A 177 -1.99 18.16 -20.42
C ALA A 177 -2.31 19.28 -19.42
N TRP A 178 -2.59 18.96 -18.16
CA TRP A 178 -2.89 19.94 -17.12
C TRP A 178 -1.66 20.76 -16.72
N GLN A 179 -0.51 20.14 -16.55
CA GLN A 179 0.73 20.82 -16.16
C GLN A 179 1.49 21.43 -17.35
N GLY A 180 1.21 20.98 -18.58
CA GLY A 180 1.88 21.43 -19.79
C GLY A 180 3.21 20.73 -20.06
N GLU A 181 3.58 19.75 -19.25
CA GLU A 181 4.80 18.95 -19.36
C GLU A 181 4.47 17.45 -19.29
N PRO A 182 5.21 16.58 -19.99
CA PRO A 182 4.97 15.14 -19.92
C PRO A 182 5.29 14.59 -18.53
N VAL A 183 4.45 13.68 -18.04
CA VAL A 183 4.76 12.84 -16.88
C VAL A 183 5.73 11.76 -17.33
N THR A 184 6.93 11.77 -16.82
CA THR A 184 8.00 10.85 -17.21
C THR A 184 7.79 9.44 -16.66
N GLU A 185 8.48 8.44 -17.20
CA GLU A 185 8.47 7.08 -16.62
C GLU A 185 9.07 7.04 -15.22
N GLU A 186 10.03 7.94 -14.92
CA GLU A 186 10.59 8.10 -13.58
C GLU A 186 9.55 8.65 -12.60
N ASP A 187 8.75 9.64 -12.99
CA ASP A 187 7.65 10.17 -12.16
C ASP A 187 6.61 9.09 -11.87
N LYS A 188 6.24 8.30 -12.88
CA LYS A 188 5.29 7.20 -12.72
C LYS A 188 5.83 6.14 -11.75
N ALA A 189 7.11 5.76 -11.89
CA ALA A 189 7.76 4.82 -11.01
C ALA A 189 7.88 5.35 -9.58
N ASN A 190 8.19 6.65 -9.41
CA ASN A 190 8.22 7.30 -8.10
C ASN A 190 6.84 7.37 -7.45
N ALA A 191 5.80 7.72 -8.20
CA ALA A 191 4.42 7.73 -7.70
C ALA A 191 3.97 6.34 -7.25
N ALA A 192 4.29 5.30 -8.03
CA ALA A 192 4.04 3.91 -7.68
C ALA A 192 4.81 3.48 -6.43
N HIS A 193 6.10 3.85 -6.33
CA HIS A 193 6.92 3.56 -5.16
C HIS A 193 6.37 4.25 -3.89
N ILE A 194 6.01 5.54 -3.98
CA ILE A 194 5.41 6.28 -2.86
C ILE A 194 4.07 5.65 -2.47
N TYR A 195 3.23 5.33 -3.45
CA TYR A 195 1.96 4.66 -3.19
C TYR A 195 2.17 3.31 -2.50
N ALA A 196 3.10 2.49 -3.00
CA ALA A 196 3.50 1.24 -2.39
C ALA A 196 4.02 1.42 -0.95
N MET A 197 4.82 2.46 -0.70
CA MET A 197 5.35 2.78 0.63
C MET A 197 4.24 3.19 1.60
N VAL A 198 3.33 4.07 1.18
CA VAL A 198 2.26 4.59 2.07
C VAL A 198 1.14 3.57 2.29
N THR A 199 0.90 2.70 1.34
CA THR A 199 -0.10 1.63 1.46
C THR A 199 0.48 0.35 2.03
N GLY A 200 1.81 0.21 1.99
CA GLY A 200 2.51 -0.99 2.42
C GLY A 200 2.58 -2.09 1.37
N SER A 201 2.28 -1.77 0.13
CA SER A 201 2.37 -2.73 -0.98
C SER A 201 3.80 -3.01 -1.45
N SER A 202 4.78 -2.29 -0.90
CA SER A 202 6.22 -2.59 -1.11
C SER A 202 6.70 -3.84 -0.37
N GLY A 203 5.80 -4.57 0.30
CA GLY A 203 6.10 -5.90 0.81
C GLY A 203 6.44 -6.80 -0.35
N GLY A 204 7.74 -6.92 -0.64
CA GLY A 204 8.21 -7.84 -1.66
C GLY A 204 7.60 -9.23 -1.45
N ASP A 205 7.22 -9.88 -2.53
CA ASP A 205 6.74 -11.26 -2.59
C ASP A 205 7.73 -12.31 -2.06
N THR A 206 8.73 -11.90 -1.32
CA THR A 206 9.75 -12.76 -0.71
C THR A 206 9.69 -12.60 0.81
N PHE A 207 8.85 -13.40 1.42
CA PHE A 207 8.95 -13.68 2.84
C PHE A 207 9.83 -14.92 3.01
N ASP A 208 10.97 -14.76 3.68
CA ASP A 208 11.93 -15.83 3.96
C ASP A 208 11.72 -16.52 5.33
N GLY A 209 10.73 -16.04 6.10
CA GLY A 209 10.34 -16.65 7.36
C GLY A 209 9.44 -17.88 7.22
N ALA A 210 9.35 -18.69 8.26
CA ALA A 210 8.42 -19.81 8.30
C ALA A 210 6.97 -19.33 8.42
N TYR A 211 6.08 -19.89 7.61
CA TYR A 211 4.65 -19.64 7.69
C TYR A 211 3.83 -20.92 7.51
N ALA A 212 2.63 -20.94 8.07
CA ALA A 212 1.65 -21.97 7.79
C ALA A 212 0.58 -21.40 6.85
N ALA A 213 0.54 -21.92 5.62
CA ALA A 213 -0.51 -21.57 4.68
C ALA A 213 -1.88 -21.99 5.24
N GLY A 214 -2.88 -21.17 5.02
CA GLY A 214 -4.27 -21.54 5.22
C GLY A 214 -4.72 -22.52 4.14
N GLY A 215 -5.81 -23.25 4.34
CA GLY A 215 -6.28 -24.13 3.27
C GLY A 215 -7.13 -25.32 3.67
N GLY A 216 -7.92 -25.19 4.72
CA GLY A 216 -9.04 -26.08 4.98
C GLY A 216 -10.17 -25.93 3.94
N ALA A 217 -11.21 -26.73 4.03
CA ALA A 217 -12.44 -26.44 3.33
C ALA A 217 -12.95 -25.06 3.81
N PRO A 218 -13.44 -24.19 2.89
CA PRO A 218 -14.02 -22.92 3.29
C PRO A 218 -15.11 -23.12 4.34
N VAL A 219 -14.99 -22.43 5.45
CA VAL A 219 -15.98 -22.41 6.53
C VAL A 219 -16.58 -21.02 6.53
N GLU A 220 -17.88 -20.94 6.25
CA GLU A 220 -18.60 -19.67 6.37
C GLU A 220 -18.57 -19.21 7.83
N LEU A 221 -18.27 -17.93 8.04
CA LEU A 221 -18.30 -17.35 9.37
C LEU A 221 -19.75 -17.21 9.83
N ASP A 222 -20.08 -17.80 10.98
CA ASP A 222 -21.40 -17.73 11.59
C ASP A 222 -21.36 -16.84 12.85
N ALA A 223 -22.41 -16.09 13.11
CA ALA A 223 -22.57 -15.28 14.31
C ALA A 223 -22.39 -16.09 15.60
N ALA A 224 -22.76 -17.38 15.60
CA ALA A 224 -22.55 -18.27 16.74
C ALA A 224 -21.07 -18.58 17.03
N MET A 225 -20.15 -18.29 16.10
CA MET A 225 -18.71 -18.42 16.33
C MET A 225 -18.13 -17.21 17.07
N LEU A 226 -18.85 -16.08 17.08
CA LEU A 226 -18.42 -14.85 17.74
C LEU A 226 -18.88 -14.83 19.21
N THR A 227 -18.06 -14.21 20.03
CA THR A 227 -18.37 -14.04 21.47
C THR A 227 -19.50 -13.03 21.67
N ASP A 228 -19.48 -11.95 20.88
CA ASP A 228 -20.54 -10.94 20.84
C ASP A 228 -20.59 -10.29 19.46
N ALA A 229 -21.42 -10.83 18.58
CA ALA A 229 -21.57 -10.33 17.22
C ALA A 229 -22.08 -8.87 17.13
N SER A 230 -22.70 -8.36 18.22
CA SER A 230 -23.24 -6.99 18.26
C SER A 230 -22.17 -5.92 18.50
N THR A 231 -20.98 -6.31 18.95
CA THR A 231 -19.86 -5.39 19.22
C THR A 231 -18.61 -5.75 18.42
N LYS A 232 -17.68 -4.80 18.32
CA LYS A 232 -16.34 -5.07 17.79
C LYS A 232 -15.36 -5.23 18.93
N ASN A 233 -14.79 -6.41 19.04
CA ASN A 233 -13.90 -6.78 20.14
C ASN A 233 -12.72 -7.64 19.67
N ALA A 234 -11.69 -7.72 20.49
CA ALA A 234 -10.44 -8.41 20.16
C ALA A 234 -10.61 -9.92 19.97
N ALA A 235 -11.46 -10.56 20.80
CA ALA A 235 -11.68 -12.01 20.72
C ALA A 235 -12.34 -12.41 19.41
N ASP A 236 -13.33 -11.64 18.98
CA ASP A 236 -14.03 -11.89 17.72
C ASP A 236 -13.19 -11.52 16.49
N LEU A 237 -12.29 -10.51 16.60
CA LEU A 237 -11.27 -10.27 15.59
C LEU A 237 -10.38 -11.49 15.41
N VAL A 238 -9.91 -12.11 16.51
CA VAL A 238 -9.09 -13.33 16.44
C VAL A 238 -9.88 -14.48 15.79
N THR A 239 -11.15 -14.65 16.14
CA THR A 239 -12.02 -15.65 15.51
C THR A 239 -12.16 -15.42 14.02
N TYR A 240 -12.40 -14.17 13.60
CA TYR A 240 -12.55 -13.78 12.20
C TYR A 240 -11.29 -14.07 11.39
N VAL A 241 -10.11 -13.61 11.84
CA VAL A 241 -8.86 -13.85 11.11
C VAL A 241 -8.46 -15.33 11.10
N THR A 242 -8.78 -16.07 12.17
CA THR A 242 -8.55 -17.52 12.24
C THR A 242 -9.44 -18.24 11.24
N ASN A 243 -10.71 -17.84 11.11
CA ASN A 243 -11.60 -18.36 10.06
C ASN A 243 -11.08 -18.06 8.66
N ALA A 244 -10.61 -16.83 8.41
CA ALA A 244 -10.03 -16.43 7.14
C ALA A 244 -8.80 -17.28 6.78
N TRP A 245 -7.90 -17.53 7.75
CA TRP A 245 -6.75 -18.42 7.57
C TRP A 245 -7.18 -19.86 7.30
N ASN A 246 -8.06 -20.44 8.11
CA ASN A 246 -8.55 -21.81 7.93
C ASN A 246 -9.24 -22.01 6.59
N SER A 247 -9.96 -21.00 6.11
CA SER A 247 -10.68 -21.01 4.82
C SER A 247 -9.79 -20.70 3.62
N GLY A 248 -8.47 -20.45 3.83
CA GLY A 248 -7.52 -20.22 2.76
C GLY A 248 -7.83 -18.98 1.93
N TRP A 249 -8.16 -17.86 2.60
CA TRP A 249 -8.40 -16.60 1.91
C TRP A 249 -7.18 -16.16 1.11
N GLY A 250 -7.44 -15.62 -0.09
CA GLY A 250 -6.40 -15.09 -0.95
C GLY A 250 -5.99 -13.67 -0.57
N TYR A 251 -4.95 -13.20 -1.23
CA TYR A 251 -4.55 -11.81 -1.17
C TYR A 251 -4.78 -11.13 -2.51
N VAL A 252 -5.54 -10.06 -2.49
CA VAL A 252 -5.64 -9.08 -3.59
C VAL A 252 -5.64 -7.69 -2.97
N TRP A 253 -4.82 -6.83 -3.53
CA TRP A 253 -4.70 -5.46 -3.07
C TRP A 253 -6.05 -4.75 -3.02
N ASP A 254 -6.27 -3.99 -1.92
CA ASP A 254 -7.50 -3.22 -1.67
C ASP A 254 -8.78 -4.09 -1.65
N THR A 255 -8.67 -5.35 -1.20
CA THR A 255 -9.81 -6.18 -0.83
C THR A 255 -9.86 -6.37 0.68
N TYR A 256 -11.05 -6.59 1.22
CA TYR A 256 -11.30 -6.60 2.66
C TYR A 256 -12.21 -7.76 3.13
N GLY A 257 -12.18 -8.87 2.40
CA GLY A 257 -12.93 -10.08 2.74
C GLY A 257 -14.05 -10.41 1.76
N GLN A 258 -14.21 -9.65 0.67
CA GLN A 258 -15.17 -9.99 -0.38
C GLN A 258 -14.73 -11.25 -1.14
N VAL A 259 -15.70 -11.96 -1.71
CA VAL A 259 -15.42 -12.97 -2.72
C VAL A 259 -14.90 -12.31 -3.99
N LEU A 260 -13.75 -12.75 -4.46
CA LEU A 260 -13.15 -12.23 -5.69
C LEU A 260 -13.91 -12.74 -6.91
N THR A 261 -14.84 -11.96 -7.40
CA THR A 261 -15.55 -12.24 -8.66
C THR A 261 -14.71 -11.79 -9.86
N PRO A 262 -15.03 -12.26 -11.09
CA PRO A 262 -14.38 -11.77 -12.31
C PRO A 262 -14.50 -10.24 -12.46
N GLU A 263 -15.64 -9.66 -12.10
CA GLU A 263 -15.93 -8.22 -12.18
C GLU A 263 -15.06 -7.45 -11.18
N LEU A 264 -14.99 -7.91 -9.91
CA LEU A 264 -14.14 -7.30 -8.89
C LEU A 264 -12.67 -7.40 -9.30
N LEU A 265 -12.22 -8.54 -9.81
CA LEU A 265 -10.86 -8.69 -10.30
C LEU A 265 -10.57 -7.73 -11.46
N GLN A 266 -11.48 -7.62 -12.44
CA GLN A 266 -11.29 -6.68 -13.55
C GLN A 266 -11.22 -5.23 -13.06
N TYR A 267 -12.05 -4.87 -12.08
CA TYR A 267 -11.99 -3.56 -11.45
C TYR A 267 -10.62 -3.32 -10.79
N LYS A 268 -10.14 -4.27 -9.97
CA LYS A 268 -8.83 -4.16 -9.30
C LYS A 268 -7.66 -4.11 -10.28
N LEU A 269 -7.71 -4.86 -11.37
CA LEU A 269 -6.72 -4.79 -12.45
C LEU A 269 -6.66 -3.42 -13.12
N THR A 270 -7.78 -2.75 -13.23
CA THR A 270 -7.87 -1.40 -13.82
C THR A 270 -7.36 -0.34 -12.84
N GLN A 271 -7.69 -0.48 -11.56
CA GLN A 271 -7.31 0.47 -10.52
C GLN A 271 -5.82 0.35 -10.13
N TYR A 272 -5.30 -0.87 -10.09
CA TYR A 272 -3.97 -1.18 -9.56
C TYR A 272 -3.15 -2.01 -10.56
N PRO A 273 -2.79 -1.46 -11.73
CA PRO A 273 -2.11 -2.22 -12.78
C PRO A 273 -0.74 -2.75 -12.34
N GLU A 274 -0.04 -2.05 -11.45
CA GLU A 274 1.28 -2.45 -10.95
C GLU A 274 1.17 -3.46 -9.80
N GLY A 275 0.31 -3.21 -8.82
CA GLY A 275 0.17 -4.08 -7.64
C GLY A 275 -0.71 -5.32 -7.85
N VAL A 276 -1.66 -5.27 -8.77
CA VAL A 276 -2.59 -6.37 -9.08
C VAL A 276 -2.34 -6.92 -10.47
N GLY A 277 -2.08 -6.03 -11.45
CA GLY A 277 -1.91 -6.40 -12.85
C GLY A 277 -0.72 -7.33 -13.09
N GLU A 278 0.41 -7.12 -12.43
CA GLU A 278 1.60 -7.97 -12.50
C GLU A 278 1.32 -9.42 -12.05
N TYR A 279 0.36 -9.59 -11.14
CA TYR A 279 -0.03 -10.88 -10.60
C TYR A 279 -1.32 -11.44 -11.20
N ALA A 280 -1.87 -10.83 -12.25
CA ALA A 280 -3.18 -11.16 -12.79
C ALA A 280 -3.36 -12.65 -13.12
N ALA A 281 -2.35 -13.30 -13.69
CA ALA A 281 -2.37 -14.72 -14.00
C ALA A 281 -2.40 -15.57 -12.72
N PHE A 282 -1.60 -15.24 -11.74
CA PHE A 282 -1.56 -15.94 -10.46
C PHE A 282 -2.87 -15.78 -9.69
N ILE A 283 -3.40 -14.56 -9.61
CA ILE A 283 -4.65 -14.24 -8.92
C ILE A 283 -5.82 -15.02 -9.55
N ARG A 284 -5.91 -15.05 -10.89
CA ARG A 284 -6.96 -15.84 -11.59
C ARG A 284 -6.86 -17.32 -11.29
N ALA A 285 -5.66 -17.85 -11.21
CA ALA A 285 -5.45 -19.29 -11.00
C ALA A 285 -5.70 -19.72 -9.54
N ASN A 286 -5.45 -18.85 -8.56
CA ASN A 286 -5.41 -19.23 -7.15
C ASN A 286 -6.50 -18.58 -6.30
N TRP A 287 -6.93 -17.34 -6.62
CA TRP A 287 -7.80 -16.57 -5.75
C TRP A 287 -9.20 -16.29 -6.29
N LEU A 288 -9.42 -16.46 -7.59
CA LEU A 288 -10.75 -16.24 -8.19
C LEU A 288 -11.79 -17.17 -7.55
N GLY A 289 -12.91 -16.60 -7.12
CA GLY A 289 -13.98 -17.31 -6.43
C GLY A 289 -13.74 -17.54 -4.94
N ARG A 290 -12.61 -17.10 -4.39
CA ARG A 290 -12.31 -17.14 -2.96
C ARG A 290 -12.52 -15.78 -2.31
N HIS A 291 -12.70 -15.74 -1.01
CA HIS A 291 -12.55 -14.52 -0.24
C HIS A 291 -11.12 -14.00 -0.32
N THR A 292 -10.95 -12.70 -0.42
CA THR A 292 -9.63 -12.05 -0.50
C THR A 292 -9.58 -10.82 0.39
N ALA A 293 -8.40 -10.59 0.99
CA ALA A 293 -8.11 -9.37 1.73
C ALA A 293 -6.65 -8.98 1.53
N ASP A 294 -6.35 -7.69 1.55
CA ASP A 294 -4.98 -7.23 1.81
C ASP A 294 -4.69 -7.19 3.32
N CYS A 295 -3.47 -6.78 3.70
CA CYS A 295 -3.04 -6.85 5.10
C CYS A 295 -3.94 -6.03 6.04
N VAL A 296 -4.31 -4.81 5.69
CA VAL A 296 -5.18 -3.97 6.47
C VAL A 296 -6.65 -4.28 6.21
N GLY A 297 -6.99 -4.71 5.02
CA GLY A 297 -8.33 -5.16 4.63
C GLY A 297 -8.82 -6.34 5.45
N LEU A 298 -7.93 -7.23 5.88
CA LEU A 298 -8.27 -8.32 6.80
C LEU A 298 -8.83 -7.79 8.14
N ILE A 299 -8.28 -6.70 8.65
CA ILE A 299 -8.75 -6.06 9.89
C ILE A 299 -10.00 -5.21 9.62
N LYS A 300 -9.99 -4.41 8.54
CA LYS A 300 -11.12 -3.58 8.14
C LYS A 300 -12.38 -4.41 7.86
N GLY A 301 -12.21 -5.57 7.22
CA GLY A 301 -13.30 -6.50 6.95
C GLY A 301 -14.05 -6.92 8.21
N TYR A 302 -13.33 -7.24 9.27
CA TYR A 302 -13.95 -7.45 10.58
C TYR A 302 -14.61 -6.18 11.13
N GLY A 303 -13.95 -5.05 11.03
CA GLY A 303 -14.51 -3.76 11.47
C GLY A 303 -15.83 -3.43 10.79
N TRP A 304 -15.95 -3.72 9.49
CA TRP A 304 -17.14 -3.49 8.67
C TRP A 304 -18.15 -4.64 8.66
N LEU A 305 -17.86 -5.74 9.37
CA LEU A 305 -18.75 -6.89 9.42
C LEU A 305 -20.07 -6.52 10.15
N ASN A 306 -21.20 -6.79 9.54
CA ASN A 306 -22.48 -6.75 10.20
C ASN A 306 -22.66 -8.04 11.01
N GLY A 307 -22.83 -7.92 12.33
CA GLY A 307 -22.92 -9.09 13.22
C GLY A 307 -24.22 -9.89 13.11
N GLU A 308 -25.27 -9.33 12.49
CA GLU A 308 -26.54 -10.03 12.30
C GLU A 308 -26.57 -10.79 10.96
N THR A 309 -26.11 -10.12 9.89
CA THR A 309 -26.16 -10.70 8.53
C THR A 309 -24.87 -11.41 8.14
N MET A 310 -23.78 -11.21 8.88
CA MET A 310 -22.41 -11.66 8.59
C MET A 310 -21.86 -11.14 7.25
N GLU A 311 -22.47 -10.08 6.72
CA GLU A 311 -22.01 -9.40 5.52
C GLU A 311 -21.05 -8.24 5.87
N ILE A 312 -20.06 -8.03 5.04
CA ILE A 312 -19.13 -6.90 5.20
C ILE A 312 -19.76 -5.68 4.53
N GLN A 313 -20.10 -4.68 5.34
CA GLN A 313 -20.69 -3.42 4.91
C GLN A 313 -19.63 -2.32 4.96
N TYR A 314 -19.05 -2.01 3.81
CA TYR A 314 -17.98 -1.02 3.68
C TYR A 314 -18.32 0.31 4.40
N GLY A 315 -17.36 0.81 5.18
CA GLY A 315 -17.47 2.07 5.92
C GLY A 315 -18.40 2.04 7.15
N SER A 316 -18.92 0.86 7.54
CA SER A 316 -19.80 0.71 8.69
C SER A 316 -19.07 0.66 10.04
N ASN A 317 -19.85 0.64 11.12
CA ASN A 317 -19.39 0.44 12.52
C ASN A 317 -18.32 1.44 12.99
N GLY A 318 -18.15 2.59 12.32
CA GLY A 318 -17.14 3.59 12.66
C GLY A 318 -15.69 3.15 12.38
N MET A 319 -15.50 2.05 11.69
CA MET A 319 -14.17 1.60 11.25
C MET A 319 -13.72 2.47 10.06
N PRO A 320 -12.63 3.25 10.20
CA PRO A 320 -12.16 4.11 9.13
C PRO A 320 -11.52 3.28 8.00
N ASP A 321 -11.61 3.80 6.78
CA ASP A 321 -10.88 3.25 5.63
C ASP A 321 -9.49 3.88 5.54
N ILE A 322 -8.55 3.28 6.23
CA ILE A 322 -7.16 3.75 6.37
C ILE A 322 -6.17 2.62 6.10
N GLY A 323 -4.94 3.00 5.74
CA GLY A 323 -3.85 2.06 5.51
C GLY A 323 -3.18 1.54 6.80
N ALA A 324 -2.35 0.51 6.66
CA ALA A 324 -1.63 -0.12 7.78
C ALA A 324 -0.77 0.88 8.58
N ASN A 325 -0.09 1.79 7.89
CA ASN A 325 0.73 2.81 8.53
C ASN A 325 -0.12 3.81 9.30
N GLU A 326 -1.23 4.24 8.73
CA GLU A 326 -2.14 5.17 9.39
C GLU A 326 -2.81 4.53 10.61
N MET A 327 -3.18 3.24 10.57
CA MET A 327 -3.63 2.50 11.76
C MET A 327 -2.60 2.55 12.88
N TYR A 328 -1.33 2.34 12.55
CA TYR A 328 -0.26 2.43 13.54
C TYR A 328 -0.13 3.85 14.09
N TYR A 329 -0.12 4.89 13.24
CA TYR A 329 0.03 6.27 13.70
C TYR A 329 -1.13 6.73 14.56
N ASN A 330 -2.35 6.28 14.27
CA ASN A 330 -3.56 6.59 15.04
C ASN A 330 -3.72 5.74 16.31
N ALA A 331 -2.94 4.67 16.47
CA ALA A 331 -3.04 3.80 17.64
C ALA A 331 -2.69 4.56 18.94
N VAL A 332 -3.56 4.45 19.94
CA VAL A 332 -3.41 5.12 21.24
C VAL A 332 -2.28 4.53 22.06
N ARG A 333 -2.05 3.22 21.94
CA ARG A 333 -0.97 2.50 22.64
C ARG A 333 -0.09 1.80 21.62
N LYS A 334 1.20 1.99 21.76
CA LYS A 334 2.23 1.42 20.90
C LYS A 334 3.36 0.85 21.74
N GLY A 335 4.02 -0.17 21.26
CA GLY A 335 5.19 -0.79 21.88
C GLY A 335 5.99 -1.58 20.86
N THR A 336 7.09 -2.16 21.31
CA THR A 336 7.91 -3.04 20.45
C THR A 336 7.43 -4.49 20.56
N ILE A 337 7.76 -5.29 19.56
CA ILE A 337 7.47 -6.74 19.54
C ILE A 337 8.01 -7.44 20.79
N GLN A 338 9.20 -7.04 21.26
CA GLN A 338 9.85 -7.62 22.45
C GLN A 338 9.05 -7.40 23.73
N THR A 339 8.17 -6.43 23.76
CA THR A 339 7.35 -6.07 24.93
C THR A 339 5.86 -6.29 24.72
N ILE A 340 5.46 -6.95 23.62
CA ILE A 340 4.05 -7.23 23.36
C ILE A 340 3.48 -8.13 24.48
N PRO A 341 2.36 -7.74 25.09
CA PRO A 341 1.71 -8.63 26.04
C PRO A 341 1.09 -9.82 25.29
N ASP A 342 1.03 -10.97 25.95
CA ASP A 342 0.35 -12.15 25.40
C ASP A 342 -1.18 -11.97 25.47
N THR A 343 -1.66 -11.01 24.71
CA THR A 343 -3.08 -10.64 24.64
C THR A 343 -3.53 -10.75 23.19
N PRO A 344 -4.32 -11.78 22.83
CA PRO A 344 -4.83 -11.94 21.46
C PRO A 344 -5.68 -10.74 20.99
N GLY A 345 -5.59 -10.44 19.71
CA GLY A 345 -6.31 -9.33 19.09
C GLY A 345 -5.51 -8.03 18.99
N LEU A 346 -4.26 -8.02 19.46
CA LEU A 346 -3.36 -6.89 19.21
C LEU A 346 -2.89 -6.86 17.75
N ALA A 347 -2.74 -5.66 17.21
CA ALA A 347 -2.13 -5.47 15.90
C ALA A 347 -0.60 -5.60 15.99
N VAL A 348 -0.01 -6.33 15.06
CA VAL A 348 1.44 -6.42 14.84
C VAL A 348 1.74 -5.67 13.55
N TRP A 349 2.54 -4.61 13.65
CA TRP A 349 2.79 -3.71 12.54
C TRP A 349 4.30 -3.62 12.23
N LYS A 350 4.59 -3.52 10.95
CA LYS A 350 5.82 -2.95 10.42
C LYS A 350 5.46 -1.94 9.33
N GLN A 351 6.42 -1.13 8.91
CA GLN A 351 6.17 -0.18 7.82
C GLN A 351 5.52 -0.90 6.64
N GLY A 352 4.32 -0.45 6.30
CA GLY A 352 3.57 -0.94 5.17
C GLY A 352 2.85 -2.27 5.33
N HIS A 353 2.88 -2.89 6.51
CA HIS A 353 2.21 -4.15 6.74
C HIS A 353 1.65 -4.27 8.14
N ILE A 354 0.55 -5.01 8.29
CA ILE A 354 -0.10 -5.24 9.58
C ILE A 354 -0.72 -6.63 9.63
N GLY A 355 -0.63 -7.26 10.80
CA GLY A 355 -1.25 -8.54 11.11
C GLY A 355 -1.93 -8.52 12.47
N VAL A 356 -2.56 -9.60 12.83
CA VAL A 356 -3.27 -9.78 14.12
C VAL A 356 -2.57 -10.83 14.96
N TYR A 357 -2.12 -10.44 16.13
CA TYR A 357 -1.58 -11.35 17.12
C TYR A 357 -2.69 -12.21 17.71
N ILE A 358 -2.54 -13.53 17.65
CA ILE A 358 -3.57 -14.47 18.10
C ILE A 358 -3.20 -15.20 19.43
N GLY A 359 -2.10 -14.77 20.07
CA GLY A 359 -1.57 -15.40 21.28
C GLY A 359 -0.47 -16.41 20.97
N ASN A 360 0.23 -16.87 22.03
CA ASN A 360 1.28 -17.90 21.94
C ASN A 360 2.40 -17.60 20.93
N GLY A 361 2.70 -16.34 20.69
CA GLY A 361 3.71 -15.93 19.69
C GLY A 361 3.27 -16.07 18.22
N GLU A 362 1.99 -16.32 17.95
CA GLU A 362 1.47 -16.50 16.60
C GLU A 362 0.75 -15.23 16.07
N VAL A 363 0.87 -15.00 14.78
CA VAL A 363 0.24 -13.88 14.07
C VAL A 363 -0.49 -14.42 12.84
N ILE A 364 -1.71 -13.96 12.59
CA ILE A 364 -2.41 -14.17 11.31
C ILE A 364 -2.41 -12.88 10.53
N GLU A 365 -2.04 -12.96 9.26
CA GLU A 365 -1.86 -11.82 8.38
C GLU A 365 -2.09 -12.17 6.91
N ALA A 366 -2.65 -11.24 6.14
CA ALA A 366 -2.68 -11.34 4.69
C ALA A 366 -1.31 -10.88 4.17
N MET A 367 -0.43 -11.84 3.87
CA MET A 367 1.01 -11.62 3.68
C MET A 367 1.36 -11.01 2.33
N GLY A 368 0.65 -11.36 1.28
CA GLY A 368 0.91 -10.90 -0.08
C GLY A 368 0.27 -11.82 -1.11
N THR A 369 0.32 -11.39 -2.38
CA THR A 369 -0.42 -12.05 -3.47
C THR A 369 -0.10 -13.54 -3.62
N LYS A 370 1.14 -13.95 -3.42
CA LYS A 370 1.56 -15.36 -3.55
C LYS A 370 1.22 -16.22 -2.33
N TYR A 371 0.93 -15.61 -1.20
CA TYR A 371 0.78 -16.31 0.08
C TYR A 371 -0.69 -16.38 0.55
N GLY A 372 -1.48 -15.33 0.28
CA GLY A 372 -2.82 -15.19 0.86
C GLY A 372 -2.77 -14.90 2.35
N VAL A 373 -3.78 -15.35 3.09
CA VAL A 373 -3.83 -15.26 4.54
C VAL A 373 -3.06 -16.43 5.15
N VAL A 374 -2.05 -16.12 5.94
CA VAL A 374 -1.12 -17.10 6.54
C VAL A 374 -1.00 -16.91 8.04
N LYS A 375 -0.51 -17.93 8.71
CA LYS A 375 -0.10 -17.87 10.11
C LYS A 375 1.42 -17.91 10.20
N THR A 376 1.99 -17.01 10.96
CA THR A 376 3.43 -16.80 11.12
C THR A 376 3.80 -16.71 12.61
N GLN A 377 5.11 -16.80 12.90
CA GLN A 377 5.63 -16.61 14.25
C GLN A 377 6.04 -15.16 14.47
N LEU A 378 5.86 -14.67 15.69
CA LEU A 378 6.31 -13.36 16.12
C LEU A 378 7.84 -13.32 16.29
N GLU A 379 8.43 -14.45 16.70
CA GLU A 379 9.88 -14.60 16.87
C GLU A 379 10.62 -14.43 15.53
N GLY A 380 11.75 -13.73 15.57
CA GLY A 380 12.55 -13.46 14.38
C GLY A 380 12.09 -12.26 13.54
N ARG A 381 11.07 -11.54 13.97
CA ARG A 381 10.65 -10.27 13.38
C ARG A 381 11.40 -9.12 14.10
N GLY A 382 12.48 -8.68 13.54
CA GLY A 382 13.31 -7.59 14.06
C GLY A 382 13.12 -6.32 13.29
#